data_b1d6ccf1ae0614940d96b2a30d1b4b17
#
_entry.id   b1d6ccf1ae0614940d96b2a30d1b4b17
#
_cell.length_a   1.000
_cell.length_b   1.000
_cell.length_c   1.000
_cell.angle_alpha   90.00
_cell.angle_beta   90.00
_cell.angle_gamma   90.00
#
_symmetry.space_group_name_H-M   'P 1'
#
loop_
_entity.id
_entity.type
_entity.pdbx_description
1 polymer ?
#
loop_
_entity_poly.entity_id
_entity_poly.type
_entity_poly.pdbx_seq_one_letter_code
_entity_poly.pdbx_strand_id
1 'polypeptide(L)'
;MATNVSDLDLPELDGLDDPDLTIDQRREASAAAAAEHWIGRNLFGYSILRYDDVVAMLRDKRWHSASGKIIEMSGVDDPEWLERSRQRPSILAAEGDEHTRLRRVAGPAFSPRHADALRPFMRAVVDDLIDPFAARGEVDIATEFCEPYPIPIICELFGAPQEDLQLFSDWATDIFRIFNGNLAEDKPAIIKAQDELDEYIGELIERRRSTPSDDLISAMIAAESDGDRLSHDELVMMCEAVLMAGTDTTRNQLGCSLSLFAAHPDQWRLLAEHPELAPRAVEETMRYFGTVRGTARFASEDIEYRDVVFPAGTFIGLSLAQANRDPAVFDDPADFDITRDPPSRPQLTFGSGIHYCLGAALARAEQQEALTIMAQRMPDLELAGDITWKPSSVGIFGPEHLPVRFTPTA
;
A
#
# COMPACT_ATOMS: atom_id res chain seq x y z
N MET A 1 -7.09 27.33 -27.27
CA MET A 1 -6.70 27.86 -25.95
C MET A 1 -7.13 26.81 -24.95
N ALA A 2 -6.24 26.42 -24.08
CA ALA A 2 -6.57 25.44 -23.05
C ALA A 2 -7.66 26.00 -22.12
N THR A 3 -8.58 25.12 -21.69
CA THR A 3 -9.72 25.48 -20.84
C THR A 3 -9.37 25.22 -19.38
N ASN A 4 -9.76 26.12 -18.46
CA ASN A 4 -9.56 25.86 -17.04
C ASN A 4 -10.39 24.64 -16.62
N VAL A 5 -9.80 23.77 -15.79
CA VAL A 5 -10.46 22.54 -15.31
C VAL A 5 -11.78 22.83 -14.59
N SER A 6 -11.91 24.00 -13.93
CA SER A 6 -13.14 24.45 -13.28
C SER A 6 -14.30 24.72 -14.24
N ASP A 7 -13.99 25.05 -15.51
CA ASP A 7 -14.94 25.44 -16.52
C ASP A 7 -15.45 24.24 -17.36
N LEU A 8 -14.90 23.05 -17.10
CA LEU A 8 -15.33 21.82 -17.79
C LEU A 8 -16.66 21.30 -17.22
N ASP A 9 -17.51 20.82 -18.12
CA ASP A 9 -18.69 20.02 -17.75
C ASP A 9 -18.24 18.59 -17.50
N LEU A 10 -18.05 18.23 -16.23
CA LEU A 10 -17.48 16.94 -15.79
C LEU A 10 -18.52 16.14 -15.00
N PRO A 11 -18.49 14.79 -15.12
CA PRO A 11 -19.37 13.95 -14.30
C PRO A 11 -18.97 14.07 -12.81
N GLU A 12 -20.01 14.09 -11.95
CA GLU A 12 -19.83 14.01 -10.49
C GLU A 12 -19.58 12.54 -10.11
N LEU A 13 -18.52 12.30 -9.34
CA LEU A 13 -18.09 10.97 -8.91
C LEU A 13 -18.31 10.71 -7.41
N ASP A 14 -18.87 11.68 -6.68
CA ASP A 14 -19.10 11.59 -5.22
C ASP A 14 -19.97 10.38 -4.84
N GLY A 15 -20.88 9.97 -5.73
CA GLY A 15 -21.69 8.76 -5.53
C GLY A 15 -20.89 7.46 -5.50
N LEU A 16 -19.63 7.45 -5.97
CA LEU A 16 -18.77 6.27 -5.92
C LEU A 16 -18.26 5.97 -4.50
N ASP A 17 -18.29 6.95 -3.61
CA ASP A 17 -17.95 6.81 -2.18
C ASP A 17 -19.16 6.50 -1.30
N ASP A 18 -20.35 6.31 -1.88
CA ASP A 18 -21.56 5.94 -1.16
C ASP A 18 -21.34 4.61 -0.41
N PRO A 19 -21.46 4.58 0.93
CA PRO A 19 -21.24 3.37 1.72
C PRO A 19 -22.23 2.25 1.42
N ASP A 20 -23.42 2.58 0.89
CA ASP A 20 -24.46 1.63 0.55
C ASP A 20 -24.19 0.87 -0.76
N LEU A 21 -23.26 1.34 -1.60
CA LEU A 21 -22.86 0.63 -2.81
C LEU A 21 -21.95 -0.57 -2.50
N THR A 22 -22.24 -1.70 -3.12
CA THR A 22 -21.33 -2.83 -3.11
C THR A 22 -20.04 -2.52 -3.88
N ILE A 23 -18.99 -3.31 -3.64
CA ILE A 23 -17.71 -3.19 -4.36
C ILE A 23 -17.93 -3.28 -5.87
N ASP A 24 -18.77 -4.21 -6.33
CA ASP A 24 -19.02 -4.42 -7.76
C ASP A 24 -19.83 -3.26 -8.36
N GLN A 25 -20.83 -2.73 -7.66
CA GLN A 25 -21.57 -1.54 -8.11
C GLN A 25 -20.65 -0.32 -8.27
N ARG A 26 -19.70 -0.09 -7.34
CA ARG A 26 -18.70 0.97 -7.48
C ARG A 26 -17.76 0.73 -8.66
N ARG A 27 -17.35 -0.52 -8.90
CA ARG A 27 -16.52 -0.89 -10.07
C ARG A 27 -17.25 -0.60 -11.38
N GLU A 28 -18.50 -1.01 -11.47
CA GLU A 28 -19.33 -0.78 -12.66
C GLU A 28 -19.53 0.72 -12.93
N ALA A 29 -19.88 1.49 -11.90
CA ALA A 29 -20.06 2.93 -12.01
C ALA A 29 -18.77 3.66 -12.39
N SER A 30 -17.62 3.26 -11.82
CA SER A 30 -16.31 3.80 -12.17
C SER A 30 -15.91 3.47 -13.60
N ALA A 31 -16.17 2.24 -14.05
CA ALA A 31 -15.90 1.81 -15.43
C ALA A 31 -16.79 2.57 -16.43
N ALA A 32 -18.08 2.77 -16.14
CA ALA A 32 -18.99 3.56 -16.97
C ALA A 32 -18.51 5.02 -17.10
N ALA A 33 -18.12 5.65 -16.00
CA ALA A 33 -17.54 7.00 -16.03
C ALA A 33 -16.25 7.06 -16.85
N ALA A 34 -15.34 6.12 -16.67
CA ALA A 34 -14.06 6.06 -17.39
C ALA A 34 -14.23 5.81 -18.91
N ALA A 35 -15.30 5.10 -19.33
CA ALA A 35 -15.59 4.87 -20.73
C ALA A 35 -15.87 6.18 -21.49
N GLU A 36 -16.57 7.11 -20.85
CA GLU A 36 -16.96 8.39 -21.45
C GLU A 36 -15.95 9.51 -21.16
N HIS A 37 -15.37 9.52 -19.95
CA HIS A 37 -14.55 10.61 -19.44
C HIS A 37 -13.21 10.10 -18.92
N TRP A 38 -12.13 10.86 -19.11
CA TRP A 38 -10.82 10.57 -18.54
C TRP A 38 -10.64 11.22 -17.16
N ILE A 39 -11.51 12.21 -16.81
CA ILE A 39 -11.53 13.00 -15.60
C ILE A 39 -12.98 13.20 -15.14
N GLY A 40 -13.23 13.23 -13.83
CA GLY A 40 -14.50 13.61 -13.22
C GLY A 40 -14.29 14.45 -11.97
N ARG A 41 -15.36 15.03 -11.40
CA ARG A 41 -15.31 15.75 -10.12
C ARG A 41 -15.46 14.78 -8.95
N ASN A 42 -14.79 15.07 -7.85
CA ASN A 42 -15.00 14.42 -6.55
C ASN A 42 -15.02 15.47 -5.43
N LEU A 43 -15.29 15.03 -4.20
CA LEU A 43 -15.42 15.89 -3.03
C LEU A 43 -14.21 16.82 -2.80
N PHE A 44 -13.01 16.37 -3.15
CA PHE A 44 -11.75 17.10 -2.90
C PHE A 44 -11.21 17.85 -4.12
N GLY A 45 -11.80 17.63 -5.30
CA GLY A 45 -11.33 18.22 -6.56
C GLY A 45 -11.68 17.35 -7.76
N TYR A 46 -10.70 16.68 -8.35
CA TYR A 46 -10.91 15.89 -9.56
C TYR A 46 -10.34 14.49 -9.42
N SER A 47 -10.93 13.52 -10.11
CA SER A 47 -10.40 12.14 -10.23
C SER A 47 -10.01 11.83 -11.66
N ILE A 48 -8.82 11.28 -11.85
CA ILE A 48 -8.30 10.82 -13.13
C ILE A 48 -8.53 9.31 -13.22
N LEU A 49 -9.15 8.85 -14.31
CA LEU A 49 -9.75 7.53 -14.41
C LEU A 49 -9.01 6.56 -15.35
N ARG A 50 -8.44 7.06 -16.46
CA ARG A 50 -7.84 6.21 -17.51
C ARG A 50 -6.36 5.95 -17.25
N TYR A 51 -5.91 4.78 -17.60
CA TYR A 51 -4.54 4.32 -17.35
C TYR A 51 -3.46 5.30 -17.84
N ASP A 52 -3.54 5.72 -19.09
CA ASP A 52 -2.51 6.60 -19.70
C ASP A 52 -2.46 7.96 -19.02
N ASP A 53 -3.61 8.51 -18.63
CA ASP A 53 -3.72 9.79 -17.94
C ASP A 53 -3.17 9.70 -16.51
N VAL A 54 -3.51 8.61 -15.79
CA VAL A 54 -2.97 8.31 -14.46
C VAL A 54 -1.44 8.19 -14.50
N VAL A 55 -0.90 7.43 -15.45
CA VAL A 55 0.56 7.26 -15.58
C VAL A 55 1.25 8.57 -15.96
N ALA A 56 0.66 9.37 -16.87
CA ALA A 56 1.22 10.66 -17.26
C ALA A 56 1.34 11.60 -16.06
N MET A 57 0.28 11.71 -15.24
CA MET A 57 0.28 12.58 -14.05
C MET A 57 1.16 12.04 -12.93
N LEU A 58 1.26 10.71 -12.73
CA LEU A 58 2.19 10.12 -11.76
C LEU A 58 3.67 10.38 -12.11
N ARG A 59 3.99 10.58 -13.39
CA ARG A 59 5.36 10.80 -13.88
C ARG A 59 5.73 12.28 -14.05
N ASP A 60 4.75 13.14 -14.09
CA ASP A 60 5.00 14.59 -14.20
C ASP A 60 5.33 15.17 -12.81
N LYS A 61 6.57 15.61 -12.66
CA LYS A 61 7.14 16.13 -11.40
C LYS A 61 6.47 17.40 -10.88
N ARG A 62 5.64 18.06 -11.67
CA ARG A 62 4.86 19.22 -11.24
C ARG A 62 3.66 18.83 -10.37
N TRP A 63 3.27 17.56 -10.41
CA TRP A 63 2.28 16.98 -9.52
C TRP A 63 2.95 16.43 -8.26
N HIS A 64 2.88 17.19 -7.18
CA HIS A 64 3.48 16.83 -5.89
C HIS A 64 2.59 15.88 -5.10
N SER A 65 3.20 15.04 -4.26
CA SER A 65 2.48 14.13 -3.37
C SER A 65 1.57 14.86 -2.38
N ALA A 66 0.33 14.41 -2.23
CA ALA A 66 -0.59 14.97 -1.24
C ALA A 66 -0.37 14.38 0.17
N SER A 67 0.52 13.39 0.34
CA SER A 67 0.75 12.73 1.63
C SER A 67 1.17 13.69 2.75
N GLY A 68 1.94 14.73 2.44
CA GLY A 68 2.35 15.76 3.41
C GLY A 68 1.24 16.72 3.82
N LYS A 69 0.05 16.66 3.19
CA LYS A 69 -1.08 17.55 3.44
C LYS A 69 -2.28 16.86 4.10
N ILE A 70 -2.15 15.59 4.47
CA ILE A 70 -3.28 14.80 5.02
C ILE A 70 -3.91 15.50 6.23
N ILE A 71 -3.08 15.92 7.20
CA ILE A 71 -3.59 16.59 8.41
C ILE A 71 -4.23 17.95 8.06
N GLU A 72 -3.58 18.73 7.18
CA GLU A 72 -4.12 20.02 6.72
C GLU A 72 -5.47 19.85 5.99
N MET A 73 -5.60 18.84 5.15
CA MET A 73 -6.79 18.53 4.38
C MET A 73 -7.93 17.93 5.23
N SER A 74 -7.61 17.32 6.36
CA SER A 74 -8.62 16.76 7.28
C SER A 74 -9.46 17.82 8.00
N GLY A 75 -9.10 19.10 7.88
CA GLY A 75 -9.81 20.20 8.54
C GLY A 75 -9.52 20.31 10.04
N VAL A 76 -8.50 19.63 10.54
CA VAL A 76 -8.04 19.76 11.93
C VAL A 76 -7.42 21.14 12.12
N ASP A 77 -8.05 21.98 12.96
CA ASP A 77 -7.54 23.30 13.36
C ASP A 77 -6.64 23.15 14.61
N ASP A 78 -5.44 22.64 14.40
CA ASP A 78 -4.44 22.44 15.46
C ASP A 78 -3.05 22.89 14.95
N PRO A 79 -2.67 24.16 15.20
CA PRO A 79 -1.42 24.72 14.71
C PRO A 79 -0.17 23.97 15.22
N GLU A 80 -0.21 23.45 16.44
CA GLU A 80 0.92 22.73 17.05
C GLU A 80 1.13 21.38 16.33
N TRP A 81 0.07 20.64 16.08
CA TRP A 81 0.14 19.38 15.34
C TRP A 81 0.52 19.57 13.88
N LEU A 82 0.00 20.60 13.23
CA LEU A 82 0.39 20.96 11.86
C LEU A 82 1.88 21.31 11.78
N GLU A 83 2.41 22.07 12.75
CA GLU A 83 3.83 22.41 12.80
C GLU A 83 4.69 21.17 13.06
N ARG A 84 4.31 20.31 14.01
CA ARG A 84 4.96 19.02 14.26
C ARG A 84 5.01 18.16 12.98
N SER A 85 3.90 18.06 12.26
CA SER A 85 3.85 17.29 11.01
C SER A 85 4.80 17.84 9.94
N ARG A 86 4.92 19.17 9.81
CA ARG A 86 5.85 19.80 8.88
C ARG A 86 7.31 19.58 9.24
N GLN A 87 7.61 19.43 10.52
CA GLN A 87 8.97 19.15 11.01
C GLN A 87 9.36 17.68 10.91
N ARG A 88 8.44 16.79 10.52
CA ARG A 88 8.69 15.36 10.32
C ARG A 88 8.79 15.02 8.82
N PRO A 89 9.97 15.20 8.20
CA PRO A 89 10.14 14.94 6.77
C PRO A 89 9.92 13.45 6.48
N SER A 90 9.02 13.16 5.54
CA SER A 90 8.71 11.79 5.12
C SER A 90 9.07 11.59 3.67
N ILE A 91 9.68 10.47 3.34
CA ILE A 91 9.93 10.06 1.94
C ILE A 91 8.66 10.03 1.08
N LEU A 92 7.48 9.88 1.72
CA LEU A 92 6.18 9.88 1.05
C LEU A 92 5.75 11.29 0.62
N ALA A 93 6.24 12.32 1.31
CA ALA A 93 5.89 13.72 1.08
C ALA A 93 7.02 14.53 0.45
N ALA A 94 8.25 14.04 0.52
CA ALA A 94 9.42 14.70 -0.06
C ALA A 94 9.32 14.78 -1.58
N GLU A 95 9.86 15.86 -2.16
CA GLU A 95 9.89 16.09 -3.61
C GLU A 95 11.30 16.50 -4.08
N GLY A 96 11.52 16.51 -5.38
CA GLY A 96 12.76 17.01 -6.01
C GLY A 96 14.03 16.30 -5.55
N ASP A 97 15.06 17.11 -5.20
CA ASP A 97 16.39 16.60 -4.84
C ASP A 97 16.39 15.90 -3.49
N GLU A 98 15.56 16.35 -2.55
CA GLU A 98 15.40 15.71 -1.23
C GLU A 98 14.84 14.30 -1.36
N HIS A 99 13.75 14.13 -2.10
CA HIS A 99 13.18 12.81 -2.38
C HIS A 99 14.19 11.90 -3.08
N THR A 100 14.91 12.43 -4.08
CA THR A 100 15.94 11.67 -4.81
C THR A 100 17.05 11.18 -3.89
N ARG A 101 17.49 12.03 -2.95
CA ARG A 101 18.50 11.69 -1.94
C ARG A 101 18.03 10.60 -0.99
N LEU A 102 16.84 10.77 -0.39
CA LEU A 102 16.25 9.79 0.53
C LEU A 102 16.10 8.42 -0.15
N ARG A 103 15.56 8.39 -1.37
CA ARG A 103 15.41 7.14 -2.13
C ARG A 103 16.72 6.46 -2.49
N ARG A 104 17.78 7.23 -2.78
CA ARG A 104 19.09 6.67 -3.08
C ARG A 104 19.70 5.97 -1.87
N VAL A 105 19.51 6.52 -0.67
CA VAL A 105 20.04 5.95 0.57
C VAL A 105 19.25 4.69 0.96
N ALA A 106 17.91 4.74 0.96
CA ALA A 106 17.08 3.61 1.36
C ALA A 106 16.99 2.49 0.30
N GLY A 107 17.09 2.85 -1.00
CA GLY A 107 16.83 1.93 -2.12
C GLY A 107 17.59 0.61 -2.11
N PRO A 108 18.90 0.57 -1.80
CA PRO A 108 19.65 -0.68 -1.77
C PRO A 108 19.06 -1.76 -0.86
N ALA A 109 18.52 -1.39 0.31
CA ALA A 109 17.91 -2.32 1.26
C ALA A 109 16.58 -2.92 0.77
N PHE A 110 15.89 -2.24 -0.18
CA PHE A 110 14.66 -2.73 -0.81
C PHE A 110 14.88 -3.33 -2.20
N SER A 111 16.13 -3.65 -2.53
CA SER A 111 16.44 -4.31 -3.81
C SER A 111 15.83 -5.71 -3.89
N PRO A 112 15.55 -6.24 -5.10
CA PRO A 112 15.08 -7.60 -5.28
C PRO A 112 15.98 -8.65 -4.60
N ARG A 113 17.31 -8.42 -4.59
CA ARG A 113 18.27 -9.32 -3.93
C ARG A 113 18.04 -9.41 -2.41
N HIS A 114 17.75 -8.27 -1.74
CA HIS A 114 17.47 -8.27 -0.30
C HIS A 114 16.10 -8.88 0.00
N ALA A 115 15.10 -8.59 -0.82
CA ALA A 115 13.80 -9.24 -0.71
C ALA A 115 13.90 -10.77 -0.86
N ASP A 116 14.69 -11.26 -1.83
CA ASP A 116 14.92 -12.70 -2.01
C ASP A 116 15.68 -13.33 -0.85
N ALA A 117 16.59 -12.60 -0.21
CA ALA A 117 17.32 -13.08 0.97
C ALA A 117 16.39 -13.32 2.18
N LEU A 118 15.29 -12.57 2.28
CA LEU A 118 14.28 -12.72 3.35
C LEU A 118 13.26 -13.85 3.09
N ARG A 119 13.18 -14.44 1.88
CA ARG A 119 12.21 -15.50 1.56
C ARG A 119 12.23 -16.70 2.51
N PRO A 120 13.41 -17.24 2.93
CA PRO A 120 13.42 -18.34 3.91
C PRO A 120 12.78 -17.95 5.25
N PHE A 121 12.98 -16.71 5.71
CA PHE A 121 12.34 -16.19 6.92
C PHE A 121 10.83 -16.02 6.72
N MET A 122 10.40 -15.43 5.59
CA MET A 122 8.98 -15.29 5.24
C MET A 122 8.26 -16.65 5.27
N ARG A 123 8.85 -17.69 4.71
CA ARG A 123 8.29 -19.07 4.75
C ARG A 123 8.10 -19.58 6.17
N ALA A 124 9.10 -19.39 7.02
CA ALA A 124 9.01 -19.80 8.43
C ALA A 124 7.87 -19.07 9.13
N VAL A 125 7.74 -17.74 8.92
CA VAL A 125 6.63 -16.95 9.49
C VAL A 125 5.27 -17.45 8.98
N VAL A 126 5.15 -17.80 7.68
CA VAL A 126 3.90 -18.36 7.14
C VAL A 126 3.54 -19.68 7.83
N ASP A 127 4.48 -20.59 7.99
CA ASP A 127 4.25 -21.87 8.65
C ASP A 127 3.87 -21.68 10.13
N ASP A 128 4.59 -20.83 10.87
CA ASP A 128 4.34 -20.51 12.28
C ASP A 128 2.93 -19.91 12.49
N LEU A 129 2.42 -19.13 11.53
CA LEU A 129 1.09 -18.53 11.60
C LEU A 129 -0.03 -19.51 11.19
N ILE A 130 0.22 -20.47 10.31
CA ILE A 130 -0.77 -21.46 9.87
C ILE A 130 -0.93 -22.58 10.91
N ASP A 131 0.14 -23.05 11.52
CA ASP A 131 0.15 -24.20 12.43
C ASP A 131 -0.90 -24.14 13.56
N PRO A 132 -1.15 -22.98 14.23
CA PRO A 132 -2.14 -22.87 15.29
C PRO A 132 -3.59 -23.15 14.86
N PHE A 133 -3.93 -22.93 13.59
CA PHE A 133 -5.29 -23.14 13.10
C PHE A 133 -5.44 -24.29 12.08
N ALA A 134 -4.35 -24.87 11.59
CA ALA A 134 -4.37 -25.92 10.57
C ALA A 134 -5.31 -27.09 10.91
N ALA A 135 -5.34 -27.51 12.18
CA ALA A 135 -6.20 -28.60 12.65
C ALA A 135 -7.66 -28.20 12.91
N ARG A 136 -8.00 -26.90 12.90
CA ARG A 136 -9.37 -26.43 13.16
C ARG A 136 -10.27 -26.51 11.92
N GLY A 137 -9.70 -26.37 10.72
CA GLY A 137 -10.43 -26.38 9.45
C GLY A 137 -11.27 -25.11 9.18
N GLU A 138 -11.26 -24.15 10.09
CA GLU A 138 -11.94 -22.87 9.98
C GLU A 138 -11.17 -21.80 10.73
N VAL A 139 -11.10 -20.60 10.15
CA VAL A 139 -10.34 -19.46 10.70
C VAL A 139 -10.86 -18.14 10.15
N ASP A 140 -10.78 -17.06 10.92
CA ASP A 140 -10.79 -15.71 10.37
C ASP A 140 -9.37 -15.38 9.89
N ILE A 141 -9.12 -15.56 8.58
CA ILE A 141 -7.79 -15.48 8.03
C ILE A 141 -7.27 -14.02 7.96
N ALA A 142 -8.18 -13.02 7.99
CA ALA A 142 -7.78 -11.62 8.05
C ALA A 142 -7.06 -11.31 9.37
N THR A 143 -7.65 -11.75 10.49
CA THR A 143 -7.15 -11.42 11.83
C THR A 143 -6.06 -12.39 12.31
N GLU A 144 -6.17 -13.70 12.01
CA GLU A 144 -5.24 -14.69 12.54
C GLU A 144 -4.01 -14.92 11.65
N PHE A 145 -4.06 -14.51 10.39
CA PHE A 145 -2.93 -14.67 9.46
C PHE A 145 -2.49 -13.34 8.81
N CYS A 146 -3.40 -12.64 8.09
CA CYS A 146 -3.00 -11.49 7.30
C CYS A 146 -2.48 -10.35 8.18
N GLU A 147 -3.13 -10.10 9.32
CA GLU A 147 -2.78 -9.01 10.23
C GLU A 147 -1.39 -9.19 10.86
N PRO A 148 -1.05 -10.33 11.47
CA PRO A 148 0.27 -10.52 12.08
C PRO A 148 1.41 -10.74 11.08
N TYR A 149 1.16 -11.16 9.85
CA TYR A 149 2.17 -11.64 8.91
C TYR A 149 3.30 -10.64 8.58
N PRO A 150 3.05 -9.34 8.26
CA PRO A 150 4.13 -8.44 7.86
C PRO A 150 5.03 -7.97 9.01
N ILE A 151 4.55 -8.00 10.26
CA ILE A 151 5.28 -7.43 11.41
C ILE A 151 6.63 -8.12 11.66
N PRO A 152 6.70 -9.47 11.76
CA PRO A 152 7.98 -10.17 11.91
C PRO A 152 8.99 -9.83 10.81
N ILE A 153 8.50 -9.68 9.57
CA ILE A 153 9.34 -9.40 8.39
C ILE A 153 9.92 -7.98 8.46
N ILE A 154 9.12 -6.99 8.87
CA ILE A 154 9.58 -5.62 9.09
C ILE A 154 10.56 -5.55 10.27
N CYS A 155 10.30 -6.28 11.36
CA CYS A 155 11.25 -6.36 12.48
C CYS A 155 12.59 -6.98 12.06
N GLU A 156 12.57 -8.05 11.27
CA GLU A 156 13.77 -8.66 10.71
C GLU A 156 14.52 -7.67 9.80
N LEU A 157 13.80 -6.93 8.94
CA LEU A 157 14.37 -5.90 8.09
C LEU A 157 15.07 -4.79 8.89
N PHE A 158 14.51 -4.38 10.04
CA PHE A 158 15.14 -3.40 10.94
C PHE A 158 16.26 -3.98 11.80
N GLY A 159 16.34 -5.30 11.93
CA GLY A 159 17.16 -5.97 12.91
C GLY A 159 16.65 -5.76 14.33
N ALA A 160 15.34 -5.59 14.51
CA ALA A 160 14.70 -5.48 15.80
C ALA A 160 14.52 -6.86 16.44
N PRO A 161 14.59 -6.99 17.79
CA PRO A 161 14.36 -8.25 18.48
C PRO A 161 12.93 -8.78 18.25
N GLN A 162 12.79 -10.10 18.15
CA GLN A 162 11.48 -10.76 17.95
C GLN A 162 10.54 -10.58 19.16
N GLU A 163 11.07 -10.39 20.36
CA GLU A 163 10.30 -10.06 21.56
C GLU A 163 9.57 -8.72 21.49
N ASP A 164 9.96 -7.83 20.58
CA ASP A 164 9.38 -6.49 20.43
C ASP A 164 8.27 -6.42 19.37
N LEU A 165 7.90 -7.56 18.73
CA LEU A 165 6.87 -7.63 17.68
C LEU A 165 5.55 -6.95 18.06
N GLN A 166 5.10 -7.12 19.31
CA GLN A 166 3.85 -6.55 19.78
C GLN A 166 3.92 -5.01 19.84
N LEU A 167 5.07 -4.44 20.24
CA LEU A 167 5.27 -2.99 20.24
C LEU A 167 5.15 -2.42 18.83
N PHE A 168 5.79 -3.06 17.84
CA PHE A 168 5.70 -2.64 16.43
C PHE A 168 4.29 -2.75 15.88
N SER A 169 3.54 -3.79 16.25
CA SER A 169 2.14 -3.96 15.86
C SER A 169 1.26 -2.84 16.43
N ASP A 170 1.43 -2.51 17.72
CA ASP A 170 0.67 -1.48 18.40
C ASP A 170 0.96 -0.10 17.81
N TRP A 171 2.23 0.25 17.59
CA TRP A 171 2.63 1.52 16.96
C TRP A 171 2.13 1.64 15.53
N ALA A 172 2.27 0.58 14.72
CA ALA A 172 1.75 0.60 13.34
C ALA A 172 0.24 0.87 13.34
N THR A 173 -0.51 0.19 14.22
CA THR A 173 -1.96 0.34 14.32
C THR A 173 -2.35 1.76 14.74
N ASP A 174 -1.70 2.33 15.77
CA ASP A 174 -2.04 3.65 16.27
C ASP A 174 -1.61 4.78 15.32
N ILE A 175 -0.42 4.69 14.71
CA ILE A 175 0.03 5.69 13.73
C ILE A 175 -0.86 5.65 12.48
N PHE A 176 -1.33 4.45 12.08
CA PHE A 176 -2.17 4.30 10.90
C PHE A 176 -3.56 4.95 11.03
N ARG A 177 -4.00 5.28 12.25
CA ARG A 177 -5.23 6.07 12.52
C ARG A 177 -5.23 7.43 11.82
N ILE A 178 -4.08 7.92 11.37
CA ILE A 178 -3.98 9.15 10.55
C ILE A 178 -4.86 9.10 9.29
N PHE A 179 -5.23 7.90 8.85
CA PHE A 179 -6.09 7.69 7.68
C PHE A 179 -7.56 7.41 8.03
N ASN A 180 -7.95 7.34 9.32
CA ASN A 180 -9.30 6.92 9.74
C ASN A 180 -10.39 7.99 9.60
N GLY A 181 -10.03 9.24 9.26
CA GLY A 181 -11.00 10.33 9.10
C GLY A 181 -11.51 10.97 10.41
N ASN A 182 -11.13 10.46 11.59
CA ASN A 182 -11.46 11.06 12.90
C ASN A 182 -10.19 11.54 13.64
N LEU A 183 -9.38 12.32 12.95
CA LEU A 183 -8.05 12.72 13.41
C LEU A 183 -8.06 13.48 14.75
N ALA A 184 -9.11 14.22 15.07
CA ALA A 184 -9.19 14.97 16.33
C ALA A 184 -9.25 14.03 17.55
N GLU A 185 -9.95 12.90 17.43
CA GLU A 185 -10.08 11.90 18.48
C GLU A 185 -8.83 11.00 18.53
N ASP A 186 -8.29 10.63 17.38
CA ASP A 186 -7.15 9.72 17.24
C ASP A 186 -5.79 10.38 17.55
N LYS A 187 -5.69 11.73 17.51
CA LYS A 187 -4.45 12.49 17.73
C LYS A 187 -3.62 12.02 18.94
N PRO A 188 -4.19 11.82 20.15
CA PRO A 188 -3.39 11.43 21.31
C PRO A 188 -2.70 10.07 21.13
N ALA A 189 -3.40 9.10 20.50
CA ALA A 189 -2.85 7.77 20.23
C ALA A 189 -1.75 7.84 19.16
N ILE A 190 -1.98 8.60 18.08
CA ILE A 190 -1.01 8.80 17.00
C ILE A 190 0.27 9.42 17.54
N ILE A 191 0.18 10.52 18.28
CA ILE A 191 1.38 11.23 18.82
C ILE A 191 2.13 10.33 19.77
N LYS A 192 1.43 9.65 20.69
CA LYS A 192 2.05 8.75 21.65
C LYS A 192 2.83 7.63 20.93
N ALA A 193 2.21 6.97 19.95
CA ALA A 193 2.84 5.90 19.19
C ALA A 193 4.06 6.39 18.39
N GLN A 194 3.99 7.61 17.83
CA GLN A 194 5.13 8.23 17.15
C GLN A 194 6.28 8.53 18.12
N ASP A 195 5.99 9.09 19.30
CA ASP A 195 7.03 9.43 20.28
C ASP A 195 7.73 8.17 20.81
N GLU A 196 6.97 7.11 21.11
CA GLU A 196 7.52 5.82 21.57
C GLU A 196 8.36 5.13 20.47
N LEU A 197 7.90 5.15 19.23
CA LEU A 197 8.64 4.61 18.09
C LEU A 197 9.93 5.41 17.84
N ASP A 198 9.88 6.75 17.90
CA ASP A 198 11.05 7.62 17.72
C ASP A 198 12.13 7.31 18.76
N GLU A 199 11.74 7.16 20.04
CA GLU A 199 12.66 6.80 21.13
C GLU A 199 13.29 5.42 20.86
N TYR A 200 12.49 4.40 20.55
CA TYR A 200 12.97 3.04 20.28
C TYR A 200 13.93 2.99 19.07
N ILE A 201 13.55 3.62 17.96
CA ILE A 201 14.38 3.65 16.74
C ILE A 201 15.66 4.44 17.00
N GLY A 202 15.59 5.56 17.77
CA GLY A 202 16.77 6.31 18.18
C GLY A 202 17.77 5.44 18.93
N GLU A 203 17.29 4.65 19.90
CA GLU A 203 18.15 3.71 20.65
C GLU A 203 18.73 2.60 19.73
N LEU A 204 17.93 2.10 18.79
CA LEU A 204 18.37 1.07 17.84
C LEU A 204 19.45 1.62 16.90
N ILE A 205 19.31 2.86 16.42
CA ILE A 205 20.32 3.56 15.62
C ILE A 205 21.64 3.66 16.40
N GLU A 206 21.62 4.08 17.67
CA GLU A 206 22.84 4.20 18.49
C GLU A 206 23.50 2.83 18.72
N ARG A 207 22.71 1.79 18.93
CA ARG A 207 23.23 0.41 19.00
C ARG A 207 23.90 -0.01 17.69
N ARG A 208 23.29 0.28 16.52
CA ARG A 208 23.84 -0.07 15.20
C ARG A 208 25.06 0.76 14.82
N ARG A 209 25.17 2.01 15.28
CA ARG A 209 26.39 2.81 15.11
C ARG A 209 27.61 2.16 15.82
N SER A 210 27.38 1.55 16.98
CA SER A 210 28.43 0.87 17.75
C SER A 210 28.66 -0.57 17.31
N THR A 211 27.62 -1.26 16.84
CA THR A 211 27.65 -2.68 16.47
C THR A 211 26.80 -2.88 15.21
N PRO A 212 27.35 -2.63 14.00
CA PRO A 212 26.63 -2.83 12.74
C PRO A 212 26.19 -4.28 12.53
N SER A 213 25.06 -4.47 11.88
CA SER A 213 24.49 -5.76 11.49
C SER A 213 24.07 -5.75 10.02
N ASP A 214 23.61 -6.88 9.49
CA ASP A 214 23.08 -6.98 8.13
C ASP A 214 21.57 -6.62 8.14
N ASP A 215 21.25 -5.36 8.44
CA ASP A 215 19.90 -4.82 8.52
C ASP A 215 19.76 -3.45 7.85
N LEU A 216 18.51 -3.00 7.66
CA LEU A 216 18.19 -1.73 7.00
C LEU A 216 18.83 -0.54 7.72
N ILE A 217 18.79 -0.50 9.06
CA ILE A 217 19.32 0.62 9.84
C ILE A 217 20.83 0.71 9.67
N SER A 218 21.55 -0.42 9.77
CA SER A 218 23.00 -0.47 9.52
C SER A 218 23.34 -0.05 8.10
N ALA A 219 22.56 -0.49 7.11
CA ALA A 219 22.75 -0.10 5.71
C ALA A 219 22.57 1.40 5.50
N MET A 220 21.54 2.00 6.11
CA MET A 220 21.31 3.45 6.03
C MET A 220 22.41 4.25 6.74
N ILE A 221 22.90 3.79 7.90
CA ILE A 221 24.02 4.41 8.61
C ILE A 221 25.32 4.31 7.77
N ALA A 222 25.57 3.17 7.12
CA ALA A 222 26.76 3.00 6.29
C ALA A 222 26.75 3.90 5.05
N ALA A 223 25.58 4.20 4.49
CA ALA A 223 25.45 5.12 3.37
C ALA A 223 25.83 6.58 3.72
N GLU A 224 25.92 6.93 5.01
CA GLU A 224 26.43 8.22 5.47
C GLU A 224 27.89 8.49 5.07
N SER A 225 28.69 7.46 4.77
CA SER A 225 30.12 7.61 4.54
C SER A 225 30.50 8.24 3.19
N ASP A 226 29.56 8.32 2.23
CA ASP A 226 29.80 8.81 0.86
C ASP A 226 29.42 10.30 0.63
N GLY A 227 29.22 11.07 1.70
CA GLY A 227 28.89 12.51 1.61
C GLY A 227 27.40 12.83 1.59
N ASP A 228 26.53 11.84 1.55
CA ASP A 228 25.08 11.95 1.63
C ASP A 228 24.54 11.40 2.96
N ARG A 229 24.74 12.17 3.99
CA ARG A 229 24.28 11.77 5.34
C ARG A 229 22.78 11.98 5.48
N LEU A 230 22.08 10.97 6.05
CA LEU A 230 20.81 11.19 6.69
C LEU A 230 21.08 11.79 8.09
N SER A 231 20.31 12.80 8.46
CA SER A 231 20.28 13.25 9.86
C SER A 231 19.70 12.15 10.74
N HIS A 232 19.86 12.26 12.05
CA HIS A 232 19.21 11.33 12.99
C HIS A 232 17.69 11.30 12.77
N ASP A 233 17.08 12.47 12.64
CA ASP A 233 15.63 12.61 12.43
C ASP A 233 15.17 12.00 11.10
N GLU A 234 15.95 12.14 10.03
CA GLU A 234 15.65 11.50 8.74
C GLU A 234 15.73 9.96 8.82
N LEU A 235 16.68 9.42 9.58
CA LEU A 235 16.75 7.97 9.84
C LEU A 235 15.50 7.47 10.57
N VAL A 236 15.12 8.16 11.66
CA VAL A 236 13.92 7.83 12.44
C VAL A 236 12.68 7.90 11.56
N MET A 237 12.51 9.00 10.82
CA MET A 237 11.36 9.17 9.91
C MET A 237 11.32 8.14 8.78
N MET A 238 12.47 7.70 8.29
CA MET A 238 12.53 6.63 7.30
C MET A 238 12.05 5.30 7.89
N CYS A 239 12.45 4.98 9.13
CA CYS A 239 11.98 3.77 9.82
C CYS A 239 10.46 3.82 10.09
N GLU A 240 9.93 4.96 10.53
CA GLU A 240 8.47 5.16 10.69
C GLU A 240 7.74 4.94 9.35
N ALA A 241 8.23 5.57 8.28
CA ALA A 241 7.64 5.44 6.95
C ALA A 241 7.66 3.98 6.45
N VAL A 242 8.73 3.24 6.72
CA VAL A 242 8.85 1.81 6.34
C VAL A 242 7.91 0.95 7.17
N LEU A 243 7.81 1.17 8.48
CA LEU A 243 6.87 0.44 9.34
C LEU A 243 5.44 0.64 8.86
N MET A 244 5.02 1.89 8.69
CA MET A 244 3.67 2.21 8.20
C MET A 244 3.38 1.61 6.83
N ALA A 245 4.25 1.90 5.85
CA ALA A 245 4.03 1.48 4.47
C ALA A 245 4.13 -0.04 4.28
N GLY A 246 4.94 -0.73 5.08
CA GLY A 246 5.19 -2.16 4.95
C GLY A 246 4.16 -3.05 5.62
N THR A 247 3.49 -2.58 6.68
CA THR A 247 2.56 -3.41 7.45
C THR A 247 1.15 -3.40 6.87
N ASP A 248 0.47 -2.25 6.87
CA ASP A 248 -0.95 -2.18 6.55
C ASP A 248 -1.26 -2.50 5.08
N THR A 249 -0.38 -2.09 4.16
CA THR A 249 -0.56 -2.40 2.74
C THR A 249 -0.44 -3.90 2.47
N THR A 250 0.56 -4.56 3.05
CA THR A 250 0.82 -5.99 2.82
C THR A 250 -0.28 -6.86 3.39
N ARG A 251 -0.72 -6.61 4.65
CA ARG A 251 -1.80 -7.39 5.28
C ARG A 251 -3.12 -7.26 4.52
N ASN A 252 -3.48 -6.06 4.11
CA ASN A 252 -4.74 -5.84 3.39
C ASN A 252 -4.67 -6.38 1.95
N GLN A 253 -3.51 -6.28 1.26
CA GLN A 253 -3.37 -6.92 -0.06
C GLN A 253 -3.49 -8.43 0.04
N LEU A 254 -2.92 -9.05 1.07
CA LEU A 254 -3.04 -10.48 1.28
C LEU A 254 -4.50 -10.88 1.53
N GLY A 255 -5.23 -10.12 2.35
CA GLY A 255 -6.65 -10.32 2.57
C GLY A 255 -7.48 -10.16 1.30
N CYS A 256 -7.21 -9.13 0.48
CA CYS A 256 -7.84 -8.96 -0.84
C CYS A 256 -7.53 -10.15 -1.76
N SER A 257 -6.29 -10.62 -1.80
CA SER A 257 -5.89 -11.77 -2.62
C SER A 257 -6.61 -13.04 -2.20
N LEU A 258 -6.65 -13.33 -0.88
CA LEU A 258 -7.32 -14.52 -0.35
C LEU A 258 -8.84 -14.47 -0.56
N SER A 259 -9.46 -13.29 -0.45
CA SER A 259 -10.88 -13.13 -0.75
C SER A 259 -11.21 -13.47 -2.21
N LEU A 260 -10.33 -13.09 -3.14
CA LEU A 260 -10.46 -13.45 -4.55
C LEU A 260 -10.34 -14.96 -4.76
N PHE A 261 -9.31 -15.57 -4.19
CA PHE A 261 -9.11 -17.01 -4.32
C PHE A 261 -10.21 -17.83 -3.69
N ALA A 262 -10.74 -17.42 -2.53
CA ALA A 262 -11.88 -18.07 -1.90
C ALA A 262 -13.17 -17.96 -2.76
N ALA A 263 -13.30 -16.90 -3.58
CA ALA A 263 -14.38 -16.74 -4.56
C ALA A 263 -14.11 -17.45 -5.90
N HIS A 264 -12.85 -17.84 -6.18
CA HIS A 264 -12.41 -18.49 -7.43
C HIS A 264 -11.62 -19.77 -7.10
N PRO A 265 -12.26 -20.83 -6.59
CA PRO A 265 -11.58 -22.02 -6.09
C PRO A 265 -10.84 -22.82 -7.16
N ASP A 266 -11.18 -22.65 -8.44
CA ASP A 266 -10.43 -23.18 -9.58
C ASP A 266 -9.05 -22.52 -9.74
N GLN A 267 -8.98 -21.21 -9.59
CA GLN A 267 -7.73 -20.45 -9.62
C GLN A 267 -6.84 -20.77 -8.40
N TRP A 268 -7.46 -20.97 -7.24
CA TRP A 268 -6.74 -21.37 -6.03
C TRP A 268 -6.11 -22.75 -6.18
N ARG A 269 -6.90 -23.72 -6.66
CA ARG A 269 -6.40 -25.08 -6.92
C ARG A 269 -5.30 -25.08 -7.98
N LEU A 270 -5.44 -24.26 -9.03
CA LEU A 270 -4.43 -24.11 -10.05
C LEU A 270 -3.10 -23.59 -9.47
N LEU A 271 -3.14 -22.62 -8.54
CA LEU A 271 -1.96 -22.15 -7.84
C LEU A 271 -1.33 -23.22 -6.96
N ALA A 272 -2.15 -24.05 -6.27
CA ALA A 272 -1.67 -25.16 -5.46
C ALA A 272 -0.93 -26.24 -6.28
N GLU A 273 -1.45 -26.54 -7.48
CA GLU A 273 -0.87 -27.51 -8.41
C GLU A 273 0.35 -26.94 -9.18
N HIS A 274 0.37 -25.62 -9.38
CA HIS A 274 1.37 -24.91 -10.17
C HIS A 274 1.95 -23.70 -9.41
N PRO A 275 2.76 -23.95 -8.36
CA PRO A 275 3.32 -22.87 -7.52
C PRO A 275 4.23 -21.90 -8.29
N GLU A 276 4.75 -22.29 -9.46
CA GLU A 276 5.47 -21.41 -10.37
C GLU A 276 4.63 -20.27 -10.93
N LEU A 277 3.29 -20.34 -10.82
CA LEU A 277 2.38 -19.25 -11.18
C LEU A 277 2.32 -18.14 -10.12
N ALA A 278 2.86 -18.33 -8.92
CA ALA A 278 2.79 -17.34 -7.83
C ALA A 278 3.20 -15.91 -8.25
N PRO A 279 4.25 -15.68 -9.04
CA PRO A 279 4.57 -14.33 -9.52
C PRO A 279 3.44 -13.71 -10.36
N ARG A 280 2.79 -14.48 -11.24
CA ARG A 280 1.65 -14.01 -12.06
C ARG A 280 0.40 -13.81 -11.20
N ALA A 281 0.13 -14.75 -10.30
CA ALA A 281 -1.00 -14.68 -9.38
C ALA A 281 -0.96 -13.41 -8.52
N VAL A 282 0.21 -13.03 -8.00
CA VAL A 282 0.39 -11.80 -7.24
C VAL A 282 0.12 -10.55 -8.09
N GLU A 283 0.67 -10.47 -9.30
CA GLU A 283 0.39 -9.33 -10.19
C GLU A 283 -1.10 -9.25 -10.56
N GLU A 284 -1.75 -10.39 -10.80
CA GLU A 284 -3.17 -10.43 -11.17
C GLU A 284 -4.08 -10.09 -10.00
N THR A 285 -3.79 -10.57 -8.78
CA THR A 285 -4.57 -10.17 -7.59
C THR A 285 -4.46 -8.67 -7.34
N MET A 286 -3.26 -8.09 -7.47
CA MET A 286 -3.03 -6.65 -7.34
C MET A 286 -3.72 -5.85 -8.45
N ARG A 287 -3.70 -6.34 -9.68
CA ARG A 287 -4.43 -5.70 -10.79
C ARG A 287 -5.93 -5.71 -10.54
N TYR A 288 -6.46 -6.88 -10.23
CA TYR A 288 -7.90 -7.11 -10.12
C TYR A 288 -8.49 -6.49 -8.85
N PHE A 289 -7.76 -6.59 -7.73
CA PHE A 289 -8.21 -6.11 -6.43
C PHE A 289 -7.05 -5.62 -5.57
N GLY A 290 -6.39 -4.56 -6.04
CA GLY A 290 -5.31 -3.92 -5.31
C GLY A 290 -5.83 -3.20 -4.05
N THR A 291 -5.10 -3.34 -2.94
CA THR A 291 -5.40 -2.69 -1.66
C THR A 291 -5.28 -1.16 -1.74
N VAL A 292 -4.28 -0.64 -2.49
CA VAL A 292 -4.13 0.79 -2.75
C VAL A 292 -4.93 1.14 -3.99
N ARG A 293 -6.14 1.65 -3.79
CA ARG A 293 -7.11 1.91 -4.87
C ARG A 293 -6.86 3.23 -5.60
N GLY A 294 -6.15 4.14 -4.97
CA GLY A 294 -5.86 5.45 -5.53
C GLY A 294 -4.72 6.14 -4.79
N THR A 295 -4.26 7.23 -5.34
CA THR A 295 -3.31 8.14 -4.71
C THR A 295 -3.66 9.57 -5.09
N ALA A 296 -3.15 10.54 -4.34
CA ALA A 296 -3.50 11.94 -4.55
C ALA A 296 -2.28 12.80 -4.87
N ARG A 297 -2.51 13.84 -5.66
CA ARG A 297 -1.50 14.83 -6.02
C ARG A 297 -2.11 16.22 -5.96
N PHE A 298 -1.24 17.23 -5.86
CA PHE A 298 -1.62 18.63 -6.08
C PHE A 298 -0.66 19.29 -7.07
N ALA A 299 -1.19 20.22 -7.85
CA ALA A 299 -0.41 20.99 -8.80
C ALA A 299 0.50 21.97 -8.06
N SER A 300 1.82 21.92 -8.26
CA SER A 300 2.79 22.87 -7.68
C SER A 300 2.83 24.20 -8.41
N GLU A 301 2.37 24.22 -9.65
CA GLU A 301 2.27 25.37 -10.57
C GLU A 301 1.06 25.15 -11.49
N ASP A 302 0.76 26.09 -12.37
CA ASP A 302 -0.25 25.88 -13.41
C ASP A 302 0.21 24.79 -14.39
N ILE A 303 -0.57 23.71 -14.53
CA ILE A 303 -0.24 22.56 -15.37
C ILE A 303 -1.23 22.45 -16.52
N GLU A 304 -0.74 22.46 -17.75
CA GLU A 304 -1.53 22.14 -18.92
C GLU A 304 -1.38 20.65 -19.30
N TYR A 305 -2.52 19.97 -19.45
CA TYR A 305 -2.61 18.58 -19.90
C TYR A 305 -3.91 18.36 -20.71
N ARG A 306 -3.83 17.78 -21.91
CA ARG A 306 -4.97 17.56 -22.84
C ARG A 306 -5.81 18.81 -23.07
N ASP A 307 -5.20 19.96 -23.35
CA ASP A 307 -5.89 21.25 -23.52
C ASP A 307 -6.70 21.73 -22.29
N VAL A 308 -6.39 21.16 -21.10
CA VAL A 308 -6.97 21.55 -19.79
C VAL A 308 -5.89 22.16 -18.93
N VAL A 309 -6.16 23.34 -18.34
CA VAL A 309 -5.30 23.99 -17.36
C VAL A 309 -5.76 23.65 -15.96
N PHE A 310 -4.87 23.10 -15.17
CA PHE A 310 -5.00 22.86 -13.75
C PHE A 310 -4.22 23.96 -13.01
N PRO A 311 -4.89 24.94 -12.38
CA PRO A 311 -4.19 25.99 -11.62
C PRO A 311 -3.35 25.42 -10.48
N ALA A 312 -2.31 26.15 -10.07
CA ALA A 312 -1.53 25.83 -8.89
C ALA A 312 -2.41 25.56 -7.68
N GLY A 313 -2.12 24.50 -6.92
CA GLY A 313 -2.93 24.06 -5.79
C GLY A 313 -4.11 23.16 -6.15
N THR A 314 -4.41 22.91 -7.43
CA THR A 314 -5.46 21.97 -7.83
C THR A 314 -5.14 20.58 -7.27
N PHE A 315 -6.10 19.98 -6.57
CA PHE A 315 -6.03 18.62 -6.06
C PHE A 315 -6.61 17.63 -7.06
N ILE A 316 -5.90 16.51 -7.28
CA ILE A 316 -6.37 15.39 -8.09
C ILE A 316 -6.20 14.07 -7.35
N GLY A 317 -7.24 13.22 -7.42
CA GLY A 317 -7.16 11.80 -7.14
C GLY A 317 -6.78 11.03 -8.42
N LEU A 318 -5.90 10.07 -8.30
CA LEU A 318 -5.49 9.18 -9.38
C LEU A 318 -6.05 7.79 -9.10
N SER A 319 -7.06 7.34 -9.84
CA SER A 319 -7.74 6.06 -9.62
C SER A 319 -6.90 4.90 -10.15
N LEU A 320 -6.06 4.31 -9.29
CA LEU A 320 -5.23 3.15 -9.64
C LEU A 320 -6.10 1.91 -9.90
N ALA A 321 -7.16 1.73 -9.09
CA ALA A 321 -8.08 0.60 -9.23
C ALA A 321 -8.82 0.62 -10.58
N GLN A 322 -9.27 1.80 -11.03
CA GLN A 322 -9.93 1.93 -12.33
C GLN A 322 -8.92 1.79 -13.47
N ALA A 323 -7.74 2.39 -13.35
CA ALA A 323 -6.68 2.28 -14.34
C ALA A 323 -6.21 0.82 -14.53
N ASN A 324 -6.18 0.01 -13.47
CA ASN A 324 -5.88 -1.43 -13.53
C ASN A 324 -6.97 -2.27 -14.23
N ARG A 325 -8.09 -1.66 -14.58
CA ARG A 325 -9.22 -2.27 -15.30
C ARG A 325 -9.52 -1.57 -16.63
N ASP A 326 -8.61 -0.70 -17.09
CA ASP A 326 -8.76 0.01 -18.35
C ASP A 326 -8.69 -0.99 -19.53
N PRO A 327 -9.79 -1.15 -20.34
CA PRO A 327 -9.80 -2.07 -21.47
C PRO A 327 -8.88 -1.65 -22.61
N ALA A 328 -8.35 -0.42 -22.60
CA ALA A 328 -7.32 0.01 -23.53
C ALA A 328 -5.94 -0.60 -23.23
N VAL A 329 -5.76 -1.22 -22.05
CA VAL A 329 -4.49 -1.76 -21.56
C VAL A 329 -4.57 -3.25 -21.22
N PHE A 330 -5.69 -3.68 -20.64
CA PHE A 330 -5.89 -5.04 -20.20
C PHE A 330 -7.04 -5.69 -20.97
N ASP A 331 -6.76 -6.78 -21.66
CA ASP A 331 -7.80 -7.58 -22.32
C ASP A 331 -8.68 -8.21 -21.23
N ASP A 332 -10.01 -8.25 -21.45
CA ASP A 332 -10.98 -8.81 -20.51
C ASP A 332 -10.71 -8.38 -19.04
N PRO A 333 -10.69 -7.05 -18.75
CA PRO A 333 -10.21 -6.52 -17.48
C PRO A 333 -11.10 -6.90 -16.28
N ALA A 334 -12.33 -7.36 -16.54
CA ALA A 334 -13.26 -7.84 -15.52
C ALA A 334 -13.01 -9.28 -15.10
N ASP A 335 -12.18 -10.04 -15.83
CA ASP A 335 -11.88 -11.42 -15.52
C ASP A 335 -10.65 -11.53 -14.59
N PHE A 336 -10.75 -12.43 -13.60
CA PHE A 336 -9.65 -12.80 -12.73
C PHE A 336 -9.01 -14.10 -13.23
N ASP A 337 -7.79 -14.02 -13.75
CA ASP A 337 -7.07 -15.16 -14.34
C ASP A 337 -5.57 -15.08 -14.00
N ILE A 338 -5.09 -15.98 -13.15
CA ILE A 338 -3.68 -16.05 -12.74
C ILE A 338 -2.76 -16.58 -13.86
N THR A 339 -3.31 -17.06 -14.94
CA THR A 339 -2.55 -17.48 -16.13
C THR A 339 -2.40 -16.38 -17.18
N ARG A 340 -3.06 -15.23 -16.94
CA ARG A 340 -2.98 -14.06 -17.82
C ARG A 340 -1.54 -13.79 -18.23
N ASP A 341 -1.29 -13.64 -19.52
CA ASP A 341 0.02 -13.25 -20.02
C ASP A 341 0.42 -11.89 -19.45
N PRO A 342 1.70 -11.72 -19.06
CA PRO A 342 2.16 -10.44 -18.55
C PRO A 342 1.83 -9.33 -19.56
N PRO A 343 1.03 -8.34 -19.18
CA PRO A 343 0.69 -7.24 -20.06
C PRO A 343 1.95 -6.43 -20.40
N SER A 344 1.94 -5.78 -21.57
CA SER A 344 3.02 -4.87 -21.98
C SER A 344 3.18 -3.67 -21.04
N ARG A 345 2.17 -3.41 -20.21
CA ARG A 345 2.10 -2.34 -19.21
C ARG A 345 1.79 -2.94 -17.84
N PRO A 346 2.55 -2.57 -16.78
CA PRO A 346 2.35 -3.12 -15.44
C PRO A 346 1.05 -2.63 -14.82
N GLN A 347 0.52 -3.38 -13.86
CA GLN A 347 -0.52 -2.89 -12.96
C GLN A 347 0.03 -1.71 -12.11
N LEU A 348 -0.84 -0.83 -11.62
CA LEU A 348 -0.49 0.43 -10.97
C LEU A 348 -0.67 0.44 -9.44
N THR A 349 -0.94 -0.68 -8.80
CA THR A 349 -1.11 -0.73 -7.33
C THR A 349 0.13 -0.23 -6.59
N PHE A 350 1.32 -0.37 -7.18
CA PHE A 350 2.56 0.21 -6.69
C PHE A 350 2.82 1.66 -7.16
N GLY A 351 1.87 2.27 -7.86
CA GLY A 351 2.03 3.59 -8.47
C GLY A 351 2.97 3.61 -9.68
N SER A 352 3.47 4.80 -10.00
CA SER A 352 4.45 5.04 -11.08
C SER A 352 5.24 6.33 -10.80
N GLY A 353 6.29 6.61 -11.60
CA GLY A 353 7.10 7.81 -11.47
C GLY A 353 8.01 7.80 -10.26
N ILE A 354 8.33 8.99 -9.73
CA ILE A 354 9.31 9.15 -8.65
C ILE A 354 8.88 8.48 -7.35
N HIS A 355 7.58 8.43 -7.06
CA HIS A 355 6.99 7.78 -5.88
C HIS A 355 6.59 6.30 -6.11
N TYR A 356 7.06 5.65 -7.18
CA TYR A 356 6.89 4.20 -7.33
C TYR A 356 7.30 3.48 -6.03
N CYS A 357 6.47 2.55 -5.55
CA CYS A 357 6.65 1.89 -4.24
C CYS A 357 8.08 1.39 -4.03
N LEU A 358 8.73 1.86 -2.97
CA LEU A 358 10.09 1.47 -2.61
C LEU A 358 10.15 -0.01 -2.22
N GLY A 359 9.14 -0.50 -1.49
CA GLY A 359 9.00 -1.89 -1.02
C GLY A 359 8.43 -2.87 -2.05
N ALA A 360 8.26 -2.49 -3.32
CA ALA A 360 7.54 -3.32 -4.30
C ALA A 360 8.14 -4.74 -4.47
N ALA A 361 9.46 -4.89 -4.37
CA ALA A 361 10.11 -6.20 -4.45
C ALA A 361 9.83 -7.04 -3.20
N LEU A 362 9.89 -6.43 -2.02
CA LEU A 362 9.60 -7.08 -0.75
C LEU A 362 8.13 -7.53 -0.68
N ALA A 363 7.19 -6.63 -0.96
CA ALA A 363 5.76 -6.94 -0.96
C ALA A 363 5.39 -8.07 -1.94
N ARG A 364 6.03 -8.12 -3.13
CA ARG A 364 5.86 -9.25 -4.05
C ARG A 364 6.39 -10.56 -3.49
N ALA A 365 7.55 -10.54 -2.85
CA ALA A 365 8.13 -11.73 -2.23
C ALA A 365 7.24 -12.24 -1.10
N GLU A 366 6.77 -11.37 -0.22
CA GLU A 366 5.84 -11.69 0.87
C GLU A 366 4.55 -12.35 0.35
N GLN A 367 3.89 -11.73 -0.63
CA GLN A 367 2.67 -12.26 -1.23
C GLN A 367 2.92 -13.61 -1.94
N GLN A 368 4.03 -13.77 -2.66
CA GLN A 368 4.37 -15.01 -3.36
C GLN A 368 4.58 -16.16 -2.38
N GLU A 369 5.37 -15.96 -1.32
CA GLU A 369 5.63 -16.99 -0.32
C GLU A 369 4.34 -17.36 0.43
N ALA A 370 3.58 -16.37 0.90
CA ALA A 370 2.33 -16.61 1.62
C ALA A 370 1.31 -17.37 0.76
N LEU A 371 0.97 -16.87 -0.43
CA LEU A 371 -0.03 -17.50 -1.29
C LEU A 371 0.37 -18.90 -1.74
N THR A 372 1.67 -19.12 -2.03
CA THR A 372 2.17 -20.44 -2.44
C THR A 372 1.98 -21.47 -1.33
N ILE A 373 2.45 -21.16 -0.11
CA ILE A 373 2.38 -22.12 1.02
C ILE A 373 0.93 -22.35 1.43
N MET A 374 0.13 -21.27 1.49
CA MET A 374 -1.29 -21.39 1.83
C MET A 374 -2.05 -22.23 0.83
N ALA A 375 -1.81 -22.05 -0.48
CA ALA A 375 -2.45 -22.86 -1.52
C ALA A 375 -2.08 -24.36 -1.41
N GLN A 376 -0.84 -24.66 -1.05
CA GLN A 376 -0.39 -26.04 -0.85
C GLN A 376 -0.94 -26.67 0.45
N ARG A 377 -1.04 -25.88 1.54
CA ARG A 377 -1.53 -26.38 2.83
C ARG A 377 -3.05 -26.40 2.93
N MET A 378 -3.76 -25.56 2.19
CA MET A 378 -5.21 -25.41 2.21
C MET A 378 -5.77 -25.35 0.78
N PRO A 379 -5.59 -26.43 -0.05
CA PRO A 379 -5.92 -26.38 -1.49
C PRO A 379 -7.42 -26.27 -1.80
N ASP A 380 -8.27 -26.47 -0.81
CA ASP A 380 -9.73 -26.43 -0.87
C ASP A 380 -10.32 -25.28 -0.05
N LEU A 381 -9.53 -24.20 0.16
CA LEU A 381 -9.97 -23.00 0.87
C LEU A 381 -11.20 -22.39 0.20
N GLU A 382 -12.23 -22.13 1.01
CA GLU A 382 -13.48 -21.49 0.58
C GLU A 382 -14.02 -20.54 1.66
N LEU A 383 -14.92 -19.63 1.29
CA LEU A 383 -15.58 -18.75 2.26
C LEU A 383 -16.46 -19.55 3.24
N ALA A 384 -16.36 -19.24 4.52
CA ALA A 384 -17.18 -19.80 5.59
C ALA A 384 -18.31 -18.86 6.05
N GLY A 385 -18.32 -17.61 5.58
CA GLY A 385 -19.30 -16.58 5.94
C GLY A 385 -19.14 -15.32 5.12
N ASP A 386 -19.84 -14.27 5.52
CA ASP A 386 -19.75 -12.95 4.87
C ASP A 386 -18.43 -12.25 5.23
N ILE A 387 -17.85 -11.57 4.25
CA ILE A 387 -16.65 -10.76 4.43
C ILE A 387 -17.05 -9.39 4.99
N THR A 388 -16.43 -8.97 6.09
CA THR A 388 -16.53 -7.60 6.57
C THR A 388 -15.38 -6.78 5.99
N TRP A 389 -15.71 -5.71 5.27
CA TRP A 389 -14.73 -4.86 4.62
C TRP A 389 -14.49 -3.57 5.40
N LYS A 390 -13.27 -3.07 5.37
CA LYS A 390 -12.95 -1.72 5.85
C LYS A 390 -13.78 -0.67 5.09
N PRO A 391 -14.12 0.47 5.72
CA PRO A 391 -14.81 1.56 5.03
C PRO A 391 -14.06 1.99 3.76
N SER A 392 -14.80 2.28 2.69
CA SER A 392 -14.21 2.64 1.39
C SER A 392 -13.47 3.98 1.38
N SER A 393 -13.72 4.83 2.37
CA SER A 393 -13.05 6.11 2.57
C SER A 393 -11.63 5.99 3.12
N VAL A 394 -11.25 4.81 3.58
CA VAL A 394 -9.88 4.55 4.05
C VAL A 394 -8.96 4.34 2.85
N GLY A 395 -7.82 5.03 2.81
CA GLY A 395 -6.88 5.02 1.68
C GLY A 395 -6.33 3.64 1.32
N ILE A 396 -6.29 2.72 2.29
CA ILE A 396 -5.89 1.32 2.12
C ILE A 396 -7.11 0.44 2.42
N PHE A 397 -7.50 -0.34 1.42
CA PHE A 397 -8.70 -1.15 1.45
C PHE A 397 -8.39 -2.63 1.65
N GLY A 398 -9.19 -3.32 2.44
CA GLY A 398 -9.07 -4.74 2.67
C GLY A 398 -10.15 -5.27 3.62
N PRO A 399 -10.19 -6.59 3.87
CA PRO A 399 -11.13 -7.15 4.83
C PRO A 399 -10.70 -6.86 6.28
N GLU A 400 -11.68 -6.55 7.14
CA GLU A 400 -11.56 -6.59 8.59
C GLU A 400 -11.73 -8.02 9.10
N HIS A 401 -12.70 -8.77 8.51
CA HIS A 401 -12.95 -10.16 8.79
C HIS A 401 -13.10 -10.93 7.47
N LEU A 402 -12.41 -12.05 7.38
CA LEU A 402 -12.45 -12.96 6.23
C LEU A 402 -12.55 -14.41 6.74
N PRO A 403 -13.77 -14.87 7.11
CA PRO A 403 -13.97 -16.23 7.58
C PRO A 403 -13.82 -17.21 6.40
N VAL A 404 -12.92 -18.18 6.57
CA VAL A 404 -12.67 -19.23 5.59
C VAL A 404 -12.68 -20.60 6.24
N ARG A 405 -12.94 -21.63 5.43
CA ARG A 405 -12.82 -23.04 5.83
C ARG A 405 -12.01 -23.81 4.82
N PHE A 406 -11.43 -24.90 5.27
CA PHE A 406 -10.57 -25.80 4.50
C PHE A 406 -10.54 -27.18 5.18
N THR A 407 -10.07 -28.20 4.47
CA THR A 407 -9.83 -29.51 5.09
C THR A 407 -8.70 -29.42 6.11
N PRO A 408 -8.95 -29.82 7.40
CA PRO A 408 -7.91 -29.80 8.42
C PRO A 408 -6.67 -30.57 7.99
N THR A 409 -5.49 -29.98 8.21
CA THR A 409 -4.20 -30.64 8.00
C THR A 409 -3.51 -30.89 9.32
N ALA A 410 -2.69 -31.96 9.37
CA ALA A 410 -1.97 -32.36 10.59
C ALA A 410 -0.73 -31.48 10.80
#